data_9433cdaab593ee599dc2dbff7f6d67f8
#
_entry.id   9433cdaab593ee599dc2dbff7f6d67f8
#
_cell.length_a   1.000
_cell.length_b   1.000
_cell.length_c   1.000
_cell.angle_alpha   90.00
_cell.angle_beta   90.00
_cell.angle_gamma   90.00
#
_symmetry.space_group_name_H-M   'P 1'
#
loop_
_entity.id
_entity.type
_entity.pdbx_description
1 polymer ?
#
loop_
_entity_poly.entity_id
_entity_poly.type
_entity_poly.pdbx_seq_one_letter_code
_entity_poly.pdbx_strand_id
1 'polypeptide(L)'
;TFIPDYVSDGKYVYHRYSAYNKVMVAYHNPNMQVGKSYYSADGINFGSFKLDHPFQFSNLKSRSNYTAADINRLYSLMGANDSKLAGKGATFKAAEQRYGVNALYLAAHSALESAWGRSKIAKDKNNFFGIAAYDTTPYTSATKFDDVDSGILGAARWIDRNYLSNTGYPAKGAYLGNKASGMNVNYATAPYWGESIASIMFSANEKLGRKDR
;
A
#
# COMPACT_ATOMS: atom_id res chain seq x y z
N THR A 1 17.60 -22.34 4.68
CA THR A 1 16.39 -21.60 4.24
C THR A 1 16.03 -20.56 5.26
N PHE A 2 15.83 -19.33 4.82
CA PHE A 2 15.41 -18.23 5.70
C PHE A 2 13.93 -18.39 6.07
N ILE A 3 13.62 -18.29 7.35
CA ILE A 3 12.22 -18.27 7.84
C ILE A 3 11.84 -16.82 8.10
N PRO A 4 10.78 -16.30 7.48
CA PRO A 4 10.32 -14.93 7.74
C PRO A 4 10.06 -14.69 9.22
N ASP A 5 10.54 -13.57 9.73
CA ASP A 5 10.44 -13.21 11.13
C ASP A 5 10.09 -11.73 11.32
N TYR A 6 9.85 -11.34 12.57
CA TYR A 6 9.60 -9.97 12.99
C TYR A 6 10.68 -9.57 13.99
N VAL A 7 11.32 -8.43 13.73
CA VAL A 7 12.42 -7.91 14.56
C VAL A 7 12.18 -6.42 14.84
N SER A 8 12.35 -6.02 16.10
CA SER A 8 12.30 -4.62 16.50
C SER A 8 13.70 -4.03 16.59
N ASP A 9 13.86 -2.79 16.11
CA ASP A 9 15.09 -2.01 16.32
C ASP A 9 15.01 -1.08 17.55
N GLY A 10 13.93 -1.18 18.32
CA GLY A 10 13.64 -0.32 19.47
C GLY A 10 12.69 0.83 19.17
N LYS A 11 12.48 1.16 17.91
CA LYS A 11 11.54 2.19 17.45
C LYS A 11 10.47 1.60 16.55
N TYR A 12 10.85 0.76 15.60
CA TYR A 12 9.95 0.12 14.64
C TYR A 12 10.13 -1.38 14.65
N VAL A 13 9.07 -2.08 14.28
CA VAL A 13 9.08 -3.52 14.01
C VAL A 13 9.13 -3.73 12.51
N TYR A 14 10.02 -4.62 12.07
CA TYR A 14 10.20 -5.00 10.67
C TYR A 14 9.82 -6.46 10.48
N HIS A 15 9.04 -6.74 9.45
CA HIS A 15 8.82 -8.08 8.93
C HIS A 15 9.90 -8.36 7.89
N ARG A 16 10.73 -9.37 8.13
CA ARG A 16 11.80 -9.75 7.20
C ARG A 16 11.33 -10.93 6.35
N TYR A 17 11.33 -10.73 5.04
CA TYR A 17 10.95 -11.77 4.08
C TYR A 17 12.14 -12.64 3.70
N SER A 18 13.35 -12.11 3.82
CA SER A 18 14.63 -12.77 3.60
C SER A 18 15.70 -12.10 4.46
N ALA A 19 16.93 -12.60 4.37
CA ALA A 19 18.06 -11.96 5.08
C ALA A 19 18.27 -10.48 4.69
N TYR A 20 17.81 -10.08 3.49
CA TYR A 20 18.08 -8.74 2.93
C TYR A 20 16.83 -7.89 2.71
N ASN A 21 15.64 -8.48 2.75
CA ASN A 21 14.40 -7.78 2.45
C ASN A 21 13.52 -7.69 3.68
N LYS A 22 13.21 -6.46 4.09
CA LYS A 22 12.34 -6.20 5.23
C LYS A 22 11.40 -5.03 4.93
N VAL A 23 10.25 -5.03 5.57
CA VAL A 23 9.30 -3.90 5.55
C VAL A 23 8.95 -3.47 6.96
N MET A 24 8.79 -2.17 7.15
CA MET A 24 8.40 -1.58 8.42
C MET A 24 6.89 -1.75 8.61
N VAL A 25 6.47 -2.44 9.66
CA VAL A 25 5.06 -2.82 9.83
C VAL A 25 4.40 -2.22 11.06
N ALA A 26 5.15 -1.85 12.09
CA ALA A 26 4.58 -1.39 13.35
C ALA A 26 5.58 -0.57 14.15
N TYR A 27 5.08 0.13 15.17
CA TYR A 27 5.93 0.69 16.22
C TYR A 27 6.45 -0.42 17.13
N HIS A 28 7.59 -0.17 17.76
CA HIS A 28 8.14 -1.07 18.77
C HIS A 28 7.07 -1.47 19.79
N ASN A 29 6.98 -2.75 20.07
CA ASN A 29 6.09 -3.29 21.10
C ASN A 29 6.91 -3.55 22.37
N PRO A 30 6.44 -3.10 23.55
CA PRO A 30 7.15 -3.30 24.82
C PRO A 30 7.42 -4.76 25.18
N ASN A 31 6.64 -5.69 24.63
CA ASN A 31 6.82 -7.13 24.84
C ASN A 31 7.93 -7.74 23.96
N MET A 32 8.51 -6.94 23.04
CA MET A 32 9.57 -7.39 22.14
C MET A 32 10.92 -6.92 22.67
N GLN A 33 11.88 -7.84 22.69
CA GLN A 33 13.27 -7.52 22.94
C GLN A 33 13.93 -7.05 21.63
N VAL A 34 14.66 -5.93 21.69
CA VAL A 34 15.35 -5.39 20.51
C VAL A 34 16.33 -6.41 19.95
N GLY A 35 16.27 -6.60 18.62
CA GLY A 35 17.15 -7.50 17.88
C GLY A 35 16.78 -8.98 17.92
N LYS A 36 15.79 -9.37 18.73
CA LYS A 36 15.34 -10.77 18.82
C LYS A 36 14.33 -11.09 17.72
N SER A 37 14.43 -12.29 17.15
CA SER A 37 13.46 -12.78 16.17
C SER A 37 12.18 -13.28 16.84
N TYR A 38 11.05 -12.87 16.30
CA TYR A 38 9.73 -13.35 16.69
C TYR A 38 9.00 -13.88 15.45
N TYR A 39 8.17 -14.90 15.65
CA TYR A 39 7.47 -15.57 14.56
C TYR A 39 5.97 -15.55 14.80
N SER A 40 5.20 -15.33 13.74
CA SER A 40 3.75 -15.34 13.78
C SER A 40 3.20 -15.72 12.41
N ALA A 41 2.18 -16.56 12.38
CA ALA A 41 1.53 -16.95 11.14
C ALA A 41 0.75 -15.80 10.49
N ASP A 42 0.19 -14.88 11.30
CA ASP A 42 -0.64 -13.78 10.82
C ASP A 42 0.02 -12.39 10.99
N GLY A 43 1.17 -12.32 11.66
CA GLY A 43 1.84 -11.06 11.95
C GLY A 43 1.17 -10.22 13.05
N ILE A 44 0.10 -10.71 13.63
CA ILE A 44 -0.68 -10.01 14.67
C ILE A 44 -0.54 -10.71 16.00
N ASN A 45 -0.77 -12.01 16.02
CA ASN A 45 -0.76 -12.82 17.25
C ASN A 45 0.61 -13.48 17.43
N PHE A 46 1.26 -13.16 18.55
CA PHE A 46 2.60 -13.66 18.92
C PHE A 46 2.55 -14.49 20.20
N GLY A 47 1.42 -15.09 20.53
CA GLY A 47 1.22 -15.84 21.76
C GLY A 47 0.87 -14.93 22.92
N SER A 48 1.88 -14.37 23.58
CA SER A 48 1.67 -13.54 24.78
C SER A 48 1.29 -12.08 24.49
N PHE A 49 1.42 -11.62 23.25
CA PHE A 49 1.08 -10.24 22.87
C PHE A 49 0.55 -10.18 21.44
N LYS A 50 -0.09 -9.06 21.13
CA LYS A 50 -0.53 -8.71 19.77
C LYS A 50 0.24 -7.53 19.27
N LEU A 51 0.56 -7.55 17.96
CA LEU A 51 1.22 -6.45 17.26
C LEU A 51 0.17 -5.66 16.47
N ASP A 52 0.09 -4.35 16.70
CA ASP A 52 -0.78 -3.46 15.93
C ASP A 52 -0.07 -3.02 14.66
N HIS A 53 -0.74 -3.24 13.51
CA HIS A 53 -0.28 -2.78 12.19
C HIS A 53 -1.08 -1.52 11.83
N PRO A 54 -0.51 -0.31 11.86
CA PRO A 54 -1.28 0.94 11.80
C PRO A 54 -2.19 1.10 10.58
N PHE A 55 -1.83 0.53 9.43
CA PHE A 55 -2.56 0.77 8.18
C PHE A 55 -3.11 -0.49 7.49
N GLN A 56 -2.60 -1.66 7.82
CA GLN A 56 -2.92 -2.89 7.08
C GLN A 56 -4.41 -3.26 7.14
N PHE A 57 -5.05 -2.96 8.25
CA PHE A 57 -6.46 -3.29 8.48
C PHE A 57 -7.35 -2.04 8.61
N SER A 58 -6.82 -0.87 8.29
CA SER A 58 -7.56 0.39 8.33
C SER A 58 -8.56 0.48 7.19
N ASN A 59 -9.72 1.09 7.47
CA ASN A 59 -10.75 1.30 6.47
C ASN A 59 -10.25 2.24 5.37
N LEU A 60 -10.21 1.76 4.13
CA LEU A 60 -9.78 2.53 2.97
C LEU A 60 -10.85 3.48 2.45
N LYS A 61 -12.11 3.33 2.87
CA LYS A 61 -13.19 4.29 2.63
C LYS A 61 -13.17 5.36 3.71
N SER A 62 -12.07 6.12 3.74
CA SER A 62 -11.80 7.15 4.73
C SER A 62 -11.02 8.28 4.09
N ARG A 63 -10.97 9.44 4.76
CA ARG A 63 -10.17 10.57 4.30
C ARG A 63 -8.81 10.57 4.97
N SER A 64 -7.78 10.86 4.16
CA SER A 64 -6.45 11.19 4.67
C SER A 64 -6.43 12.67 5.07
N ASN A 65 -5.71 12.97 6.14
CA ASN A 65 -5.47 14.35 6.57
C ASN A 65 -4.38 15.04 5.75
N TYR A 66 -3.72 14.32 4.86
CA TYR A 66 -2.69 14.89 3.99
C TYR A 66 -3.32 15.67 2.85
N THR A 67 -2.71 16.83 2.55
CA THR A 67 -3.12 17.70 1.45
C THR A 67 -2.49 17.26 0.13
N ALA A 68 -2.93 17.85 -0.98
CA ALA A 68 -2.29 17.65 -2.28
C ALA A 68 -0.78 18.00 -2.22
N ALA A 69 -0.44 19.10 -1.55
CA ALA A 69 0.97 19.51 -1.37
C ALA A 69 1.77 18.48 -0.57
N ASP A 70 1.17 17.88 0.46
CA ASP A 70 1.82 16.83 1.25
C ASP A 70 2.13 15.62 0.37
N ILE A 71 1.19 15.19 -0.47
CA ILE A 71 1.38 14.04 -1.37
C ILE A 71 2.47 14.36 -2.39
N ASN A 72 2.49 15.56 -2.95
CA ASN A 72 3.56 15.99 -3.85
C ASN A 72 4.92 15.94 -3.16
N ARG A 73 4.98 16.39 -1.90
CA ARG A 73 6.20 16.36 -1.08
C ARG A 73 6.68 14.92 -0.84
N LEU A 74 5.76 13.97 -0.69
CA LEU A 74 6.12 12.56 -0.51
C LEU A 74 6.96 12.06 -1.69
N TYR A 75 6.57 12.37 -2.92
CA TYR A 75 7.35 11.97 -4.10
C TYR A 75 8.76 12.57 -4.08
N SER A 76 8.91 13.82 -3.65
CA SER A 76 10.22 14.45 -3.48
C SER A 76 11.05 13.73 -2.40
N LEU A 77 10.46 13.43 -1.25
CA LEU A 77 11.12 12.73 -0.16
C LEU A 77 11.58 11.32 -0.54
N MET A 78 10.87 10.68 -1.46
CA MET A 78 11.20 9.34 -1.95
C MET A 78 12.10 9.35 -3.18
N GLY A 79 12.62 10.53 -3.57
CA GLY A 79 13.49 10.67 -4.73
C GLY A 79 12.79 10.37 -6.05
N ALA A 80 11.48 10.57 -6.13
CA ALA A 80 10.65 10.21 -7.28
C ALA A 80 10.15 11.43 -8.07
N ASN A 81 10.92 12.51 -8.10
CA ASN A 81 10.54 13.74 -8.82
C ASN A 81 10.42 13.54 -10.34
N ASP A 82 11.07 12.52 -10.88
CA ASP A 82 11.01 12.14 -12.30
C ASP A 82 9.79 11.29 -12.66
N SER A 83 9.00 10.90 -11.69
CA SER A 83 7.81 10.08 -11.90
C SER A 83 6.70 10.86 -12.61
N LYS A 84 5.93 10.17 -13.46
CA LYS A 84 4.67 10.70 -14.00
C LYS A 84 3.66 11.07 -12.91
N LEU A 85 3.77 10.45 -11.74
CA LEU A 85 2.90 10.70 -10.58
C LEU A 85 3.38 11.89 -9.75
N ALA A 86 4.59 12.39 -9.96
CA ALA A 86 5.09 13.58 -9.27
C ALA A 86 4.21 14.79 -9.61
N GLY A 87 3.85 15.57 -8.60
CA GLY A 87 2.98 16.73 -8.78
C GLY A 87 1.49 16.41 -8.94
N LYS A 88 1.08 15.15 -8.78
CA LYS A 88 -0.31 14.70 -8.97
C LYS A 88 -1.12 14.61 -7.66
N GLY A 89 -0.65 15.25 -6.60
CA GLY A 89 -1.35 15.25 -5.31
C GLY A 89 -2.79 15.73 -5.41
N ALA A 90 -3.07 16.74 -6.22
CA ALA A 90 -4.43 17.24 -6.43
C ALA A 90 -5.34 16.16 -7.05
N THR A 91 -4.82 15.33 -7.94
CA THR A 91 -5.58 14.25 -8.57
C THR A 91 -5.87 13.13 -7.57
N PHE A 92 -4.91 12.77 -6.73
CA PHE A 92 -5.14 11.81 -5.64
C PHE A 92 -6.22 12.32 -4.69
N LYS A 93 -6.21 13.60 -4.33
CA LYS A 93 -7.24 14.19 -3.47
C LYS A 93 -8.60 14.28 -4.16
N ALA A 94 -8.62 14.54 -5.47
CA ALA A 94 -9.86 14.52 -6.25
C ALA A 94 -10.47 13.10 -6.29
N ALA A 95 -9.65 12.08 -6.43
CA ALA A 95 -10.09 10.68 -6.37
C ALA A 95 -10.69 10.35 -5.00
N GLU A 96 -10.05 10.78 -3.93
CA GLU A 96 -10.57 10.62 -2.57
C GLU A 96 -11.93 11.31 -2.41
N GLN A 97 -12.04 12.56 -2.82
CA GLN A 97 -13.28 13.32 -2.72
C GLN A 97 -14.40 12.69 -3.55
N ARG A 98 -14.09 12.27 -4.77
CA ARG A 98 -15.10 11.76 -5.72
C ARG A 98 -15.55 10.34 -5.40
N TYR A 99 -14.63 9.46 -5.02
CA TYR A 99 -14.91 8.04 -4.83
C TYR A 99 -14.81 7.56 -3.38
N GLY A 100 -14.44 8.43 -2.46
CA GLY A 100 -14.33 8.11 -1.05
C GLY A 100 -13.17 7.16 -0.72
N VAL A 101 -12.14 7.10 -1.57
CA VAL A 101 -10.98 6.23 -1.40
C VAL A 101 -9.82 7.02 -0.81
N ASN A 102 -9.22 6.52 0.25
CA ASN A 102 -8.15 7.20 0.99
C ASN A 102 -6.97 7.57 0.07
N ALA A 103 -6.61 8.87 0.04
CA ALA A 103 -5.58 9.37 -0.86
C ALA A 103 -4.18 8.87 -0.50
N LEU A 104 -3.86 8.69 0.78
CA LEU A 104 -2.56 8.13 1.18
C LEU A 104 -2.43 6.69 0.71
N TYR A 105 -3.49 5.90 0.86
CA TYR A 105 -3.54 4.56 0.31
C TYR A 105 -3.34 4.57 -1.21
N LEU A 106 -4.05 5.41 -1.94
CA LEU A 106 -3.91 5.47 -3.41
C LEU A 106 -2.46 5.77 -3.82
N ALA A 107 -1.82 6.72 -3.15
CA ALA A 107 -0.41 7.02 -3.40
C ALA A 107 0.49 5.81 -3.10
N ALA A 108 0.28 5.15 -1.98
CA ALA A 108 1.07 3.98 -1.58
C ALA A 108 0.87 2.78 -2.51
N HIS A 109 -0.37 2.50 -2.91
CA HIS A 109 -0.68 1.41 -3.84
C HIS A 109 -0.02 1.66 -5.20
N SER A 110 -0.15 2.87 -5.74
CA SER A 110 0.49 3.22 -7.00
C SER A 110 2.01 3.15 -6.92
N ALA A 111 2.58 3.53 -5.78
CA ALA A 111 4.02 3.43 -5.56
C ALA A 111 4.53 1.99 -5.66
N LEU A 112 3.84 1.05 -5.01
CA LEU A 112 4.21 -0.36 -5.06
C LEU A 112 4.05 -0.95 -6.46
N GLU A 113 2.88 -0.79 -7.05
CA GLU A 113 2.52 -1.46 -8.32
C GLU A 113 3.26 -0.90 -9.52
N SER A 114 3.60 0.38 -9.50
CA SER A 114 4.21 1.06 -10.63
C SER A 114 5.67 1.45 -10.41
N ALA A 115 6.30 0.99 -9.33
CA ALA A 115 7.64 1.40 -8.93
C ALA A 115 7.74 2.94 -8.88
N TRP A 116 6.84 3.59 -8.14
CA TRP A 116 6.72 5.05 -8.06
C TRP A 116 6.49 5.72 -9.42
N GLY A 117 5.70 5.07 -10.29
CA GLY A 117 5.36 5.60 -11.61
C GLY A 117 6.44 5.42 -12.68
N ARG A 118 7.44 4.58 -12.43
CA ARG A 118 8.60 4.40 -13.32
C ARG A 118 8.56 3.13 -14.16
N SER A 119 7.65 2.18 -13.86
CA SER A 119 7.56 0.93 -14.62
C SER A 119 7.17 1.18 -16.08
N LYS A 120 7.49 0.23 -16.96
CA LYS A 120 7.13 0.31 -18.38
C LYS A 120 5.61 0.40 -18.57
N ILE A 121 4.84 -0.38 -17.81
CA ILE A 121 3.37 -0.33 -17.85
C ILE A 121 2.87 1.06 -17.45
N ALA A 122 3.41 1.64 -16.38
CA ALA A 122 3.05 2.97 -15.93
C ALA A 122 3.35 4.03 -16.98
N LYS A 123 4.56 3.98 -17.57
CA LYS A 123 4.99 4.96 -18.57
C LYS A 123 4.18 4.86 -19.87
N ASP A 124 3.93 3.65 -20.34
CA ASP A 124 3.31 3.43 -21.65
C ASP A 124 1.78 3.43 -21.59
N LYS A 125 1.20 3.04 -20.47
CA LYS A 125 -0.26 2.82 -20.35
C LYS A 125 -0.95 3.67 -19.30
N ASN A 126 -0.23 4.51 -18.57
CA ASN A 126 -0.77 5.28 -17.46
C ASN A 126 -1.52 4.39 -16.45
N ASN A 127 -1.10 3.15 -16.33
CA ASN A 127 -1.63 2.17 -15.38
C ASN A 127 -0.66 2.07 -14.21
N PHE A 128 -1.06 2.63 -13.07
CA PHE A 128 -0.21 2.74 -11.88
C PHE A 128 -0.63 1.77 -10.78
N PHE A 129 -1.67 0.96 -10.99
CA PHE A 129 -2.27 0.11 -9.97
C PHE A 129 -2.31 -1.37 -10.35
N GLY A 130 -1.65 -1.74 -11.44
CA GLY A 130 -1.60 -3.12 -11.90
C GLY A 130 -2.94 -3.67 -12.40
N ILE A 131 -3.87 -2.80 -12.82
CA ILE A 131 -5.20 -3.24 -13.26
C ILE A 131 -5.07 -4.08 -14.52
N ALA A 132 -5.61 -5.32 -14.46
CA ALA A 132 -5.57 -6.31 -15.53
C ALA A 132 -4.16 -6.71 -15.98
N ALA A 133 -3.13 -6.43 -15.18
CA ALA A 133 -1.76 -6.88 -15.43
C ALA A 133 -1.59 -8.32 -14.93
N TYR A 134 -2.06 -9.29 -15.69
CA TYR A 134 -2.03 -10.71 -15.32
C TYR A 134 -0.60 -11.26 -15.28
N ASP A 135 -0.34 -12.17 -14.35
CA ASP A 135 1.01 -12.72 -14.09
C ASP A 135 1.69 -13.32 -15.33
N THR A 136 0.90 -13.88 -16.26
CA THR A 136 1.43 -14.50 -17.48
C THR A 136 1.72 -13.51 -18.60
N THR A 137 0.99 -12.38 -18.67
CA THR A 137 1.12 -11.39 -19.74
C THR A 137 0.95 -9.96 -19.20
N PRO A 138 1.75 -9.53 -18.19
CA PRO A 138 1.45 -8.30 -17.46
C PRO A 138 1.42 -7.05 -18.36
N TYR A 139 2.39 -6.90 -19.25
CA TYR A 139 2.44 -5.72 -20.12
C TYR A 139 1.29 -5.71 -21.14
N THR A 140 1.07 -6.84 -21.81
CA THR A 140 0.06 -6.94 -22.89
C THR A 140 -1.36 -6.81 -22.35
N SER A 141 -1.65 -7.43 -21.19
CA SER A 141 -3.00 -7.47 -20.61
C SER A 141 -3.38 -6.21 -19.83
N ALA A 142 -2.40 -5.44 -19.35
CA ALA A 142 -2.66 -4.27 -18.50
C ALA A 142 -3.57 -3.25 -19.19
N THR A 143 -4.57 -2.74 -18.46
CA THR A 143 -5.47 -1.70 -18.94
C THR A 143 -4.70 -0.43 -19.27
N LYS A 144 -4.99 0.19 -20.43
CA LYS A 144 -4.43 1.48 -20.81
C LYS A 144 -5.39 2.60 -20.47
N PHE A 145 -4.87 3.67 -19.87
CA PHE A 145 -5.59 4.91 -19.61
C PHE A 145 -5.03 6.03 -20.51
N ASP A 146 -5.87 7.00 -20.85
CA ASP A 146 -5.51 8.04 -21.84
C ASP A 146 -4.43 9.00 -21.32
N ASP A 147 -4.45 9.33 -20.03
CA ASP A 147 -3.49 10.23 -19.39
C ASP A 147 -3.27 9.83 -17.93
N VAL A 148 -2.40 10.56 -17.24
CA VAL A 148 -2.07 10.27 -15.84
C VAL A 148 -3.28 10.47 -14.93
N ASP A 149 -4.02 11.56 -15.12
CA ASP A 149 -5.19 11.83 -14.28
C ASP A 149 -6.27 10.76 -14.44
N SER A 150 -6.54 10.33 -15.67
CA SER A 150 -7.46 9.21 -15.94
C SER A 150 -6.97 7.91 -15.33
N GLY A 151 -5.67 7.69 -15.32
CA GLY A 151 -5.06 6.51 -14.71
C GLY A 151 -5.27 6.46 -13.20
N ILE A 152 -5.21 7.61 -12.52
CA ILE A 152 -5.47 7.71 -11.09
C ILE A 152 -6.98 7.63 -10.80
N LEU A 153 -7.76 8.49 -11.44
CA LEU A 153 -9.22 8.58 -11.20
C LEU A 153 -9.94 7.30 -11.60
N GLY A 154 -9.62 6.77 -12.78
CA GLY A 154 -10.23 5.54 -13.28
C GLY A 154 -9.88 4.33 -12.42
N ALA A 155 -8.65 4.25 -11.95
CA ALA A 155 -8.23 3.19 -11.03
C ALA A 155 -8.96 3.29 -9.69
N ALA A 156 -9.06 4.49 -9.12
CA ALA A 156 -9.76 4.68 -7.85
C ALA A 156 -11.23 4.27 -7.95
N ARG A 157 -11.90 4.64 -9.04
CA ARG A 157 -13.29 4.23 -9.30
C ARG A 157 -13.42 2.73 -9.41
N TRP A 158 -12.52 2.09 -10.16
CA TRP A 158 -12.54 0.64 -10.37
C TRP A 158 -12.29 -0.13 -9.05
N ILE A 159 -11.29 0.32 -8.27
CA ILE A 159 -10.97 -0.26 -6.96
C ILE A 159 -12.17 -0.12 -6.02
N ASP A 160 -12.76 1.06 -5.96
CA ASP A 160 -13.92 1.31 -5.11
C ASP A 160 -15.08 0.36 -5.46
N ARG A 161 -15.43 0.28 -6.73
CA ARG A 161 -16.58 -0.50 -7.19
C ARG A 161 -16.40 -2.00 -7.04
N ASN A 162 -15.18 -2.50 -7.19
CA ASN A 162 -14.94 -3.95 -7.16
C ASN A 162 -14.49 -4.45 -5.78
N TYR A 163 -13.78 -3.64 -5.00
CA TYR A 163 -13.15 -4.10 -3.77
C TYR A 163 -13.64 -3.40 -2.51
N LEU A 164 -14.00 -2.12 -2.55
CA LEU A 164 -14.24 -1.36 -1.33
C LEU A 164 -15.73 -1.18 -1.02
N SER A 165 -16.52 -0.76 -2.01
CA SER A 165 -17.97 -0.59 -1.86
C SER A 165 -18.76 -1.83 -2.21
N ASN A 166 -18.14 -2.84 -2.78
CA ASN A 166 -18.74 -4.11 -3.12
C ASN A 166 -18.69 -5.07 -1.93
N THR A 167 -19.71 -5.91 -1.78
CA THR A 167 -19.75 -6.96 -0.75
C THR A 167 -19.56 -8.36 -1.32
N GLY A 168 -19.78 -8.54 -2.64
CA GLY A 168 -19.55 -9.79 -3.36
C GLY A 168 -18.16 -9.89 -3.93
N TYR A 169 -17.85 -11.05 -4.53
CA TYR A 169 -16.56 -11.28 -5.20
C TYR A 169 -16.25 -10.14 -6.19
N PRO A 170 -15.02 -9.60 -6.27
CA PRO A 170 -13.80 -10.05 -5.58
C PRO A 170 -13.55 -9.40 -4.21
N ALA A 171 -14.49 -8.64 -3.67
CA ALA A 171 -14.34 -7.94 -2.39
C ALA A 171 -14.27 -8.92 -1.22
N LYS A 172 -13.43 -8.60 -0.23
CA LYS A 172 -13.24 -9.35 1.02
C LYS A 172 -13.01 -8.40 2.20
N GLY A 173 -13.55 -7.19 2.14
CA GLY A 173 -13.41 -6.14 3.14
C GLY A 173 -12.68 -4.92 2.59
N ALA A 174 -13.06 -3.74 3.07
CA ALA A 174 -12.56 -2.45 2.57
C ALA A 174 -11.23 -2.04 3.25
N TYR A 175 -10.27 -2.93 3.27
CA TYR A 175 -8.93 -2.73 3.82
C TYR A 175 -7.93 -3.60 3.07
N LEU A 176 -6.63 -3.30 3.22
CA LEU A 176 -5.57 -4.02 2.52
C LEU A 176 -5.51 -5.50 2.91
N GLY A 177 -5.45 -5.77 4.20
CA GLY A 177 -5.50 -7.12 4.74
C GLY A 177 -4.31 -8.00 4.40
N ASN A 178 -4.60 -9.29 4.27
CA ASN A 178 -3.67 -10.37 3.96
C ASN A 178 -4.40 -11.46 3.17
N LYS A 179 -3.88 -12.69 3.12
CA LYS A 179 -4.57 -13.77 2.38
C LYS A 179 -5.83 -14.28 3.09
N ALA A 180 -6.06 -13.90 4.36
CA ALA A 180 -7.26 -14.29 5.12
C ALA A 180 -8.45 -13.36 4.89
N SER A 181 -8.21 -12.06 4.73
CA SER A 181 -9.26 -11.05 4.54
C SER A 181 -8.71 -9.77 3.92
N GLY A 182 -9.61 -8.93 3.39
CA GLY A 182 -9.28 -7.67 2.74
C GLY A 182 -8.93 -7.81 1.27
N MET A 183 -8.42 -6.74 0.69
CA MET A 183 -8.11 -6.68 -0.75
C MET A 183 -7.11 -7.74 -1.19
N ASN A 184 -6.13 -8.06 -0.34
CA ASN A 184 -5.06 -9.00 -0.72
C ASN A 184 -5.57 -10.39 -1.08
N VAL A 185 -6.75 -10.78 -0.61
CA VAL A 185 -7.29 -12.12 -0.92
C VAL A 185 -7.40 -12.31 -2.43
N ASN A 186 -7.97 -11.34 -3.14
CA ASN A 186 -8.25 -11.48 -4.58
C ASN A 186 -7.54 -10.48 -5.48
N TYR A 187 -6.96 -9.40 -4.94
CA TYR A 187 -6.28 -8.39 -5.77
C TYR A 187 -4.92 -8.86 -6.25
N ALA A 188 -4.19 -9.56 -5.42
CA ALA A 188 -2.82 -10.00 -5.73
C ALA A 188 -2.55 -11.38 -5.16
N THR A 189 -1.75 -12.17 -5.87
CA THR A 189 -1.34 -13.51 -5.43
C THR A 189 -0.27 -13.47 -4.35
N ALA A 190 0.56 -12.41 -4.33
CA ALA A 190 1.63 -12.26 -3.34
C ALA A 190 1.05 -12.18 -1.92
N PRO A 191 1.52 -13.03 -0.99
CA PRO A 191 0.91 -13.11 0.35
C PRO A 191 1.12 -11.85 1.20
N TYR A 192 2.15 -11.05 0.90
CA TYR A 192 2.49 -9.85 1.66
C TYR A 192 2.18 -8.55 0.91
N TRP A 193 1.38 -8.61 -0.15
CA TRP A 193 1.02 -7.45 -0.95
C TRP A 193 0.35 -6.35 -0.11
N GLY A 194 -0.67 -6.72 0.68
CA GLY A 194 -1.38 -5.77 1.54
C GLY A 194 -0.47 -5.16 2.61
N GLU A 195 0.36 -5.97 3.22
CA GLU A 195 1.35 -5.52 4.20
C GLU A 195 2.38 -4.57 3.58
N SER A 196 2.81 -4.83 2.36
CA SER A 196 3.78 -3.99 1.65
C SER A 196 3.23 -2.59 1.36
N ILE A 197 1.98 -2.49 0.92
CA ILE A 197 1.32 -1.20 0.72
C ILE A 197 1.12 -0.48 2.06
N ALA A 198 0.67 -1.19 3.09
CA ALA A 198 0.52 -0.64 4.43
C ALA A 198 1.85 -0.11 4.98
N SER A 199 2.95 -0.78 4.69
CA SER A 199 4.29 -0.35 5.06
C SER A 199 4.69 0.96 4.38
N ILE A 200 4.33 1.15 3.12
CA ILE A 200 4.55 2.42 2.41
C ILE A 200 3.71 3.54 3.05
N MET A 201 2.45 3.26 3.37
CA MET A 201 1.60 4.22 4.08
C MET A 201 2.20 4.61 5.43
N PHE A 202 2.69 3.63 6.18
CA PHE A 202 3.30 3.85 7.49
C PHE A 202 4.55 4.72 7.35
N SER A 203 5.46 4.36 6.46
CA SER A 203 6.67 5.14 6.20
C SER A 203 6.37 6.57 5.75
N ALA A 204 5.39 6.73 4.86
CA ALA A 204 4.93 8.03 4.40
C ALA A 204 4.38 8.88 5.56
N ASN A 205 3.54 8.28 6.40
CA ASN A 205 2.98 8.96 7.57
C ASN A 205 4.08 9.43 8.53
N GLU A 206 5.09 8.60 8.76
CA GLU A 206 6.24 8.97 9.60
C GLU A 206 7.04 10.14 9.00
N LYS A 207 7.26 10.15 7.69
CA LYS A 207 8.00 11.19 6.99
C LYS A 207 7.23 12.52 6.90
N LEU A 208 5.91 12.47 6.84
CA LEU A 208 5.05 13.62 6.61
C LEU A 208 4.49 14.24 7.89
N GLY A 209 4.81 13.70 9.07
CA GLY A 209 4.45 14.31 10.35
C GLY A 209 3.32 13.63 11.13
N ARG A 210 3.00 12.38 10.82
CA ARG A 210 2.05 11.55 11.58
C ARG A 210 0.64 12.14 11.66
N LYS A 211 0.12 12.65 10.55
CA LYS A 211 -1.21 13.29 10.52
C LYS A 211 -2.37 12.27 10.43
N ASP A 212 -2.12 11.05 10.01
CA ASP A 212 -3.17 10.06 9.76
C ASP A 212 -3.32 9.00 10.87
N ARG A 213 -2.41 8.91 11.80
CA ARG A 213 -2.58 7.99 12.94
C ARG A 213 -1.73 8.36 14.13
#